data_5f09be791831f9b7d8abe11f930d90c1
#
_entry.id   5f09be791831f9b7d8abe11f930d90c1
#
_cell.length_a   1.000
_cell.length_b   1.000
_cell.length_c   1.000
_cell.angle_alpha   90.00
_cell.angle_beta   90.00
_cell.angle_gamma   90.00
#
_symmetry.space_group_name_H-M   'P 1'
#
loop_
_entity.id
_entity.type
_entity.pdbx_description
1 polymer ?
#
loop_
_entity_poly.entity_id
_entity_poly.type
_entity_poly.pdbx_seq_one_letter_code
_entity_poly.pdbx_strand_id
1 'polypeptide(L)'
;MLDILIEGGDLIDGTGAPRRRADVGIQGGTLVAVGPLEGQAARRRIDATGLVVAPGFIDCHTHDDLLLLEHPAAHPKLLQGVTTVVAGNCGVSLAPVAEGSAPSLLNARAGSPLRHPTMAAYMADLQAAQPAVNAAVLVGHTTLRQLAMADLDRAANDTELAWMRAALQEALAAGAIGMSTGVYYPQARAATTQELIDVAEPLRDGAGLITMHIRDEGDAIDDALREALAVGRAVNAPLVLSHHKLMGTANHGGSARTLALVEAAAREQVVCMDCYPYVASSTMLLPARVAVSRDVRITWSKAEPAAAGRSLLEMAAERGMDPTALAHQLLPGGAIYFAMSDEDVDRILAHPLVMVGSDGLPHDEVPHPRLWGTFPRVLGHYVRQRRLLGLETAVHKMTGLTARRFGLAGRGELRPGAAADVTLFDPAQVLDGATFDAPVTPPMGIRWVLVNGRVAVDDGHQADDRAGQLLRRRRA
;
A
#
# COMPACT_ATOMS: atom_id res chain seq x y z
N MET A 1 -33.35 -12.93 10.15
CA MET A 1 -32.31 -13.90 10.59
C MET A 1 -30.98 -13.42 10.00
N LEU A 2 -29.96 -13.21 10.81
CA LEU A 2 -28.64 -12.80 10.38
C LEU A 2 -27.95 -13.89 9.55
N ASP A 3 -27.09 -13.52 8.64
CA ASP A 3 -26.20 -14.48 7.96
C ASP A 3 -25.08 -14.91 8.91
N ILE A 4 -24.44 -13.93 9.57
CA ILE A 4 -23.38 -14.16 10.56
C ILE A 4 -23.63 -13.27 11.79
N LEU A 5 -23.42 -13.85 12.98
CA LEU A 5 -23.36 -13.15 14.25
C LEU A 5 -22.01 -13.39 14.90
N ILE A 6 -21.26 -12.32 15.16
CA ILE A 6 -19.99 -12.33 15.89
C ILE A 6 -20.31 -11.90 17.32
N GLU A 7 -19.97 -12.72 18.31
CA GLU A 7 -20.42 -12.55 19.70
C GLU A 7 -19.24 -12.43 20.68
N GLY A 8 -19.42 -11.57 21.70
CA GLY A 8 -18.57 -11.56 22.88
C GLY A 8 -17.15 -11.00 22.70
N GLY A 9 -16.89 -10.31 21.59
CA GLY A 9 -15.58 -9.75 21.29
C GLY A 9 -15.33 -8.36 21.89
N ASP A 10 -14.06 -7.97 21.98
CA ASP A 10 -13.66 -6.60 22.26
C ASP A 10 -13.69 -5.80 20.95
N LEU A 11 -14.74 -5.01 20.73
CA LEU A 11 -14.93 -4.23 19.51
C LEU A 11 -14.05 -2.99 19.49
N ILE A 12 -13.26 -2.83 18.42
CA ILE A 12 -12.57 -1.58 18.06
C ILE A 12 -13.17 -1.13 16.72
N ASP A 13 -13.97 -0.06 16.75
CA ASP A 13 -14.82 0.29 15.62
C ASP A 13 -14.12 1.01 14.44
N GLY A 14 -12.82 1.25 14.54
CA GLY A 14 -12.02 1.93 13.50
C GLY A 14 -12.02 3.46 13.58
N THR A 15 -12.82 4.06 14.47
CA THR A 15 -12.87 5.53 14.62
C THR A 15 -11.71 6.10 15.45
N GLY A 16 -11.01 5.24 16.21
CA GLY A 16 -10.02 5.63 17.24
C GLY A 16 -10.64 5.76 18.63
N ALA A 17 -11.94 5.52 18.78
CA ALA A 17 -12.61 5.49 20.08
C ALA A 17 -12.14 4.27 20.92
N PRO A 18 -12.25 4.36 22.26
CA PRO A 18 -11.94 3.23 23.14
C PRO A 18 -12.74 1.98 22.81
N ARG A 19 -12.09 0.80 22.90
CA ARG A 19 -12.76 -0.49 22.69
C ARG A 19 -13.91 -0.71 23.68
N ARG A 20 -14.89 -1.51 23.28
CA ARG A 20 -16.03 -1.91 24.09
C ARG A 20 -16.48 -3.32 23.76
N ARG A 21 -17.14 -4.01 24.69
CA ARG A 21 -17.82 -5.27 24.40
C ARG A 21 -19.01 -5.00 23.50
N ALA A 22 -19.12 -5.69 22.37
CA ALA A 22 -20.28 -5.63 21.50
C ALA A 22 -20.29 -6.81 20.54
N ASP A 23 -21.49 -7.20 20.15
CA ASP A 23 -21.74 -8.16 19.08
C ASP A 23 -21.88 -7.45 17.74
N VAL A 24 -21.65 -8.18 16.65
CA VAL A 24 -21.76 -7.67 15.28
C VAL A 24 -22.68 -8.58 14.47
N GLY A 25 -23.78 -8.04 13.99
CA GLY A 25 -24.75 -8.73 13.14
C GLY A 25 -24.56 -8.38 11.66
N ILE A 26 -24.41 -9.41 10.82
CA ILE A 26 -24.16 -9.28 9.37
C ILE A 26 -25.33 -9.89 8.60
N GLN A 27 -25.78 -9.19 7.56
CA GLN A 27 -26.78 -9.67 6.61
C GLN A 27 -26.53 -9.07 5.22
N GLY A 28 -26.53 -9.90 4.18
CA GLY A 28 -26.37 -9.47 2.79
C GLY A 28 -25.07 -8.70 2.54
N GLY A 29 -23.96 -9.07 3.20
CA GLY A 29 -22.66 -8.42 3.04
C GLY A 29 -22.51 -7.07 3.77
N THR A 30 -23.49 -6.69 4.60
CA THR A 30 -23.55 -5.41 5.30
C THR A 30 -23.68 -5.63 6.82
N LEU A 31 -23.07 -4.76 7.60
CA LEU A 31 -23.29 -4.70 9.05
C LEU A 31 -24.69 -4.12 9.30
N VAL A 32 -25.57 -4.91 9.88
CA VAL A 32 -26.95 -4.46 10.15
C VAL A 32 -27.15 -4.02 11.59
N ALA A 33 -26.34 -4.54 12.51
CA ALA A 33 -26.40 -4.18 13.92
C ALA A 33 -25.01 -4.28 14.57
N VAL A 34 -24.73 -3.39 15.53
CA VAL A 34 -23.52 -3.40 16.38
C VAL A 34 -23.94 -3.00 17.78
N GLY A 35 -23.85 -3.93 18.72
CA GLY A 35 -24.28 -3.75 20.11
C GLY A 35 -24.68 -5.06 20.76
N PRO A 36 -25.45 -5.06 21.86
CA PRO A 36 -25.98 -6.30 22.44
C PRO A 36 -26.95 -6.98 21.49
N LEU A 37 -26.67 -8.22 21.05
CA LEU A 37 -27.48 -8.98 20.10
C LEU A 37 -27.88 -10.35 20.67
N GLU A 38 -27.96 -10.47 22.01
CA GLU A 38 -28.38 -11.70 22.67
C GLU A 38 -29.69 -12.24 22.12
N GLY A 39 -29.75 -13.56 21.84
CA GLY A 39 -30.94 -14.22 21.35
C GLY A 39 -31.25 -14.01 19.87
N GLN A 40 -30.47 -13.21 19.14
CA GLN A 40 -30.68 -13.03 17.69
C GLN A 40 -30.40 -14.34 16.94
N ALA A 41 -31.31 -14.72 16.02
CA ALA A 41 -31.13 -15.88 15.17
C ALA A 41 -30.10 -15.58 14.04
N ALA A 42 -29.13 -16.45 13.89
CA ALA A 42 -28.11 -16.36 12.82
C ALA A 42 -27.87 -17.74 12.19
N ARG A 43 -27.50 -17.75 10.91
CA ARG A 43 -27.10 -18.99 10.20
C ARG A 43 -25.76 -19.50 10.67
N ARG A 44 -24.82 -18.58 10.94
CA ARG A 44 -23.48 -18.87 11.47
C ARG A 44 -23.21 -17.97 12.68
N ARG A 45 -22.58 -18.55 13.71
CA ARG A 45 -22.11 -17.84 14.89
C ARG A 45 -20.59 -17.94 14.97
N ILE A 46 -19.93 -16.85 15.32
CA ILE A 46 -18.50 -16.79 15.54
C ILE A 46 -18.31 -16.31 16.98
N ASP A 47 -17.79 -17.17 17.84
CA ASP A 47 -17.39 -16.80 19.19
C ASP A 47 -16.08 -15.99 19.13
N ALA A 48 -16.18 -14.72 19.48
CA ALA A 48 -15.05 -13.79 19.53
C ALA A 48 -14.57 -13.55 20.97
N THR A 49 -14.92 -14.39 21.91
CA THR A 49 -14.46 -14.27 23.31
C THR A 49 -12.93 -14.26 23.39
N GLY A 50 -12.36 -13.22 23.97
CA GLY A 50 -10.90 -13.02 24.06
C GLY A 50 -10.25 -12.46 22.79
N LEU A 51 -11.03 -12.25 21.73
CA LEU A 51 -10.54 -11.65 20.47
C LEU A 51 -10.92 -10.17 20.37
N VAL A 52 -10.15 -9.44 19.62
CA VAL A 52 -10.51 -8.11 19.10
C VAL A 52 -11.30 -8.29 17.81
N VAL A 53 -12.43 -7.59 17.72
CA VAL A 53 -13.23 -7.44 16.50
C VAL A 53 -12.99 -6.04 15.95
N ALA A 54 -12.33 -5.96 14.79
CA ALA A 54 -11.96 -4.72 14.14
C ALA A 54 -12.49 -4.68 12.69
N PRO A 55 -12.58 -3.49 12.06
CA PRO A 55 -12.78 -3.43 10.61
C PRO A 55 -11.64 -4.15 9.91
N GLY A 56 -11.92 -4.73 8.75
CA GLY A 56 -10.89 -5.28 7.89
C GLY A 56 -9.84 -4.23 7.55
N PHE A 57 -8.56 -4.60 7.61
CA PHE A 57 -7.47 -3.68 7.37
C PHE A 57 -7.43 -3.25 5.91
N ILE A 58 -6.99 -2.02 5.67
CA ILE A 58 -6.84 -1.41 4.35
C ILE A 58 -5.37 -1.16 4.11
N ASP A 59 -4.77 -1.92 3.18
CA ASP A 59 -3.41 -1.68 2.72
C ASP A 59 -3.42 -0.57 1.68
N CYS A 60 -3.06 0.64 2.11
CA CYS A 60 -3.16 1.84 1.28
C CYS A 60 -2.02 1.98 0.27
N HIS A 61 -1.01 1.14 0.34
CA HIS A 61 0.15 1.21 -0.54
C HIS A 61 0.58 -0.18 -0.97
N THR A 62 0.19 -0.58 -2.17
CA THR A 62 0.55 -1.89 -2.71
C THR A 62 1.00 -1.82 -4.17
N HIS A 63 1.70 -2.87 -4.61
CA HIS A 63 2.03 -3.17 -6.00
C HIS A 63 1.38 -4.50 -6.40
N ASP A 64 0.16 -4.70 -5.95
CA ASP A 64 -0.60 -5.95 -6.13
C ASP A 64 -1.35 -6.01 -7.47
N ASP A 65 -1.16 -5.04 -8.35
CA ASP A 65 -1.88 -4.90 -9.61
C ASP A 65 -1.95 -6.22 -10.39
N LEU A 66 -0.81 -6.89 -10.56
CA LEU A 66 -0.72 -8.18 -11.24
C LEU A 66 -1.08 -9.35 -10.32
N LEU A 67 -0.76 -9.28 -9.03
CA LEU A 67 -1.10 -10.30 -8.04
C LEU A 67 -2.60 -10.60 -8.03
N LEU A 68 -3.44 -9.54 -8.09
CA LEU A 68 -4.90 -9.67 -8.08
C LEU A 68 -5.46 -10.40 -9.29
N LEU A 69 -4.74 -10.42 -10.42
CA LEU A 69 -5.10 -11.16 -11.63
C LEU A 69 -4.55 -12.59 -11.62
N GLU A 70 -3.28 -12.76 -11.32
CA GLU A 70 -2.59 -14.06 -11.41
C GLU A 70 -2.84 -14.94 -10.18
N HIS A 71 -2.95 -14.32 -8.99
CA HIS A 71 -3.17 -14.99 -7.72
C HIS A 71 -4.32 -14.33 -6.92
N PRO A 72 -5.55 -14.38 -7.46
CA PRO A 72 -6.68 -13.64 -6.89
C PRO A 72 -7.07 -14.06 -5.47
N ALA A 73 -6.54 -15.17 -4.96
CA ALA A 73 -6.66 -15.58 -3.56
C ALA A 73 -5.98 -14.59 -2.59
N ALA A 74 -5.02 -13.79 -3.06
CA ALA A 74 -4.34 -12.72 -2.32
C ALA A 74 -3.86 -13.16 -0.91
N HIS A 75 -3.26 -14.34 -0.81
CA HIS A 75 -2.80 -14.94 0.46
C HIS A 75 -2.00 -13.98 1.36
N PRO A 76 -0.99 -13.23 0.84
CA PRO A 76 -0.19 -12.34 1.69
C PRO A 76 -1.00 -11.19 2.28
N LYS A 77 -2.19 -10.91 1.77
CA LYS A 77 -3.06 -9.84 2.27
C LYS A 77 -4.07 -10.39 3.29
N LEU A 78 -4.87 -11.39 2.89
CA LEU A 78 -5.91 -11.94 3.76
C LEU A 78 -5.35 -12.48 5.08
N LEU A 79 -4.24 -13.20 5.04
CA LEU A 79 -3.64 -13.77 6.25
C LEU A 79 -3.14 -12.71 7.24
N GLN A 80 -2.94 -11.46 6.81
CA GLN A 80 -2.63 -10.33 7.68
C GLN A 80 -3.88 -9.58 8.18
N GLY A 81 -5.08 -10.02 7.83
CA GLY A 81 -6.33 -9.32 8.15
C GLY A 81 -6.69 -8.19 7.19
N VAL A 82 -6.00 -8.07 6.06
CA VAL A 82 -6.26 -7.06 5.03
C VAL A 82 -7.44 -7.51 4.17
N THR A 83 -8.45 -6.65 4.07
CA THR A 83 -9.66 -6.88 3.26
C THR A 83 -9.75 -5.97 2.04
N THR A 84 -8.91 -4.94 2.00
CA THR A 84 -8.89 -3.94 0.93
C THR A 84 -7.47 -3.53 0.61
N VAL A 85 -7.14 -3.42 -0.67
CA VAL A 85 -5.85 -2.93 -1.16
C VAL A 85 -6.02 -1.72 -2.08
N VAL A 86 -5.03 -0.83 -2.08
CA VAL A 86 -4.91 0.25 -3.07
C VAL A 86 -3.72 -0.07 -3.96
N ALA A 87 -3.99 -0.36 -5.23
CA ALA A 87 -2.99 -0.71 -6.24
C ALA A 87 -2.70 0.46 -7.20
N GLY A 88 -1.63 0.37 -7.98
CA GLY A 88 -1.22 1.41 -8.92
C GLY A 88 -0.39 2.52 -8.27
N ASN A 89 0.36 2.23 -7.22
CA ASN A 89 1.19 3.20 -6.50
C ASN A 89 2.53 3.52 -7.20
N CYS A 90 3.26 4.50 -6.67
CA CYS A 90 4.60 4.92 -7.10
C CYS A 90 4.73 5.25 -8.60
N GLY A 91 3.66 5.74 -9.19
CA GLY A 91 3.64 6.15 -10.60
C GLY A 91 3.50 4.99 -11.59
N VAL A 92 3.30 3.76 -11.13
CA VAL A 92 3.24 2.57 -11.98
C VAL A 92 1.90 1.86 -11.80
N SER A 93 1.21 1.60 -12.93
CA SER A 93 -0.05 0.86 -12.97
C SER A 93 -0.07 -0.12 -14.15
N LEU A 94 -0.90 -1.18 -14.10
CA LEU A 94 -1.07 -2.13 -15.20
C LEU A 94 -1.94 -1.60 -16.34
N ALA A 95 -2.53 -0.43 -16.18
CA ALA A 95 -3.32 0.25 -17.21
C ALA A 95 -3.13 1.77 -17.11
N PRO A 96 -3.18 2.46 -18.27
CA PRO A 96 -3.18 1.91 -19.63
C PRO A 96 -1.81 1.33 -20.02
N VAL A 97 -1.77 0.23 -20.75
CA VAL A 97 -0.53 -0.36 -21.30
C VAL A 97 -0.78 -0.80 -22.74
N ALA A 98 -0.01 -0.27 -23.68
CA ALA A 98 -0.13 -0.64 -25.09
C ALA A 98 0.50 -2.02 -25.35
N GLU A 99 -0.01 -2.70 -26.39
CA GLU A 99 0.57 -3.97 -26.86
C GLU A 99 2.03 -3.75 -27.27
N GLY A 100 2.94 -4.59 -26.74
CA GLY A 100 4.37 -4.50 -27.06
C GLY A 100 5.14 -3.43 -26.24
N SER A 101 4.50 -2.75 -25.28
CA SER A 101 5.19 -1.82 -24.39
C SER A 101 6.30 -2.51 -23.59
N ALA A 102 7.37 -1.76 -23.32
CA ALA A 102 8.46 -2.23 -22.48
C ALA A 102 7.95 -2.63 -21.08
N PRO A 103 8.54 -3.66 -20.44
CA PRO A 103 8.16 -4.05 -19.10
C PRO A 103 8.26 -2.87 -18.11
N SER A 104 7.18 -2.58 -17.40
CA SER A 104 7.23 -1.69 -16.24
C SER A 104 7.89 -2.41 -15.06
N LEU A 105 8.16 -1.69 -13.97
CA LEU A 105 8.63 -2.28 -12.70
C LEU A 105 7.77 -3.46 -12.23
N LEU A 106 6.46 -3.42 -12.52
CA LEU A 106 5.51 -4.48 -12.18
C LEU A 106 5.58 -5.69 -13.12
N ASN A 107 6.11 -5.51 -14.34
CA ASN A 107 6.09 -6.52 -15.42
C ASN A 107 7.46 -7.12 -15.72
N ALA A 108 8.53 -6.70 -15.02
CA ALA A 108 9.89 -7.09 -15.37
C ALA A 108 10.14 -8.62 -15.36
N ARG A 109 9.27 -9.39 -14.67
CA ARG A 109 9.31 -10.87 -14.62
C ARG A 109 8.19 -11.55 -15.41
N ALA A 110 7.09 -10.88 -15.63
CA ALA A 110 5.95 -11.50 -16.29
C ALA A 110 6.25 -11.68 -17.78
N GLY A 111 6.54 -12.90 -18.20
CA GLY A 111 6.44 -13.33 -19.60
C GLY A 111 4.99 -13.31 -20.10
N SER A 112 4.08 -12.70 -19.35
CA SER A 112 2.67 -12.57 -19.68
C SER A 112 2.45 -11.32 -20.52
N PRO A 113 1.81 -11.42 -21.69
CA PRO A 113 1.45 -10.26 -22.49
C PRO A 113 0.31 -9.52 -21.80
N LEU A 114 0.61 -8.68 -20.83
CA LEU A 114 -0.38 -7.81 -20.22
C LEU A 114 -0.86 -6.80 -21.25
N ARG A 115 -2.17 -6.74 -21.46
CA ARG A 115 -2.80 -5.99 -22.53
C ARG A 115 -4.01 -5.25 -22.01
N HIS A 116 -3.77 -4.23 -21.20
CA HIS A 116 -4.86 -3.39 -20.74
C HIS A 116 -4.69 -2.00 -21.36
N PRO A 117 -5.16 -1.80 -22.62
CA PRO A 117 -4.99 -0.53 -23.33
C PRO A 117 -5.75 0.62 -22.64
N THR A 118 -6.72 0.30 -21.79
CA THR A 118 -7.50 1.26 -21.00
C THR A 118 -7.67 0.77 -19.56
N MET A 119 -7.95 1.71 -18.66
CA MET A 119 -8.27 1.36 -17.27
C MET A 119 -9.58 0.54 -17.20
N ALA A 120 -10.54 0.82 -18.06
CA ALA A 120 -11.79 0.06 -18.15
C ALA A 120 -11.55 -1.44 -18.45
N ALA A 121 -10.60 -1.75 -19.37
CA ALA A 121 -10.23 -3.13 -19.67
C ALA A 121 -9.60 -3.84 -18.46
N TYR A 122 -8.65 -3.18 -17.79
CA TYR A 122 -8.04 -3.71 -16.55
C TYR A 122 -9.06 -3.98 -15.45
N MET A 123 -9.97 -3.04 -15.21
CA MET A 123 -11.02 -3.22 -14.21
C MET A 123 -12.00 -4.35 -14.55
N ALA A 124 -12.30 -4.54 -15.83
CA ALA A 124 -13.13 -5.67 -16.29
C ALA A 124 -12.44 -7.01 -15.98
N ASP A 125 -11.14 -7.12 -16.26
CA ASP A 125 -10.37 -8.33 -15.96
C ASP A 125 -10.23 -8.56 -14.46
N LEU A 126 -10.01 -7.52 -13.65
CA LEU A 126 -10.04 -7.63 -12.19
C LEU A 126 -11.39 -8.13 -11.67
N GLN A 127 -12.48 -7.62 -12.22
CA GLN A 127 -13.82 -8.06 -11.84
C GLN A 127 -14.06 -9.53 -12.23
N ALA A 128 -13.56 -9.95 -13.40
CA ALA A 128 -13.65 -11.35 -13.85
C ALA A 128 -12.77 -12.29 -13.02
N ALA A 129 -11.59 -11.83 -12.58
CA ALA A 129 -10.70 -12.59 -11.71
C ALA A 129 -11.28 -12.84 -10.31
N GLN A 130 -12.23 -12.00 -9.87
CA GLN A 130 -12.88 -12.08 -8.54
C GLN A 130 -11.83 -12.18 -7.42
N PRO A 131 -11.03 -11.15 -7.16
CA PRO A 131 -10.03 -11.20 -6.09
C PRO A 131 -10.69 -11.44 -4.73
N ALA A 132 -9.97 -12.06 -3.82
CA ALA A 132 -10.47 -12.35 -2.48
C ALA A 132 -10.51 -11.09 -1.59
N VAL A 133 -9.80 -10.02 -1.94
CA VAL A 133 -9.81 -8.71 -1.28
C VAL A 133 -10.45 -7.65 -2.17
N ASN A 134 -11.00 -6.60 -1.57
CA ASN A 134 -11.45 -5.42 -2.31
C ASN A 134 -10.25 -4.68 -2.90
N ALA A 135 -10.42 -4.08 -4.07
CA ALA A 135 -9.38 -3.33 -4.75
C ALA A 135 -9.85 -1.92 -5.13
N ALA A 136 -9.06 -0.90 -4.79
CA ALA A 136 -9.15 0.44 -5.34
C ALA A 136 -7.90 0.68 -6.20
N VAL A 137 -8.03 1.36 -7.34
CA VAL A 137 -6.95 1.45 -8.33
C VAL A 137 -6.59 2.90 -8.62
N LEU A 138 -5.28 3.17 -8.67
CA LEU A 138 -4.69 4.44 -9.11
C LEU A 138 -4.13 4.29 -10.53
N VAL A 139 -4.00 5.42 -11.22
CA VAL A 139 -3.29 5.51 -12.50
C VAL A 139 -1.87 5.99 -12.26
N GLY A 140 -0.89 5.27 -12.79
CA GLY A 140 0.52 5.66 -12.65
C GLY A 140 0.93 6.74 -13.65
N HIS A 141 1.42 7.89 -13.17
CA HIS A 141 1.97 8.96 -14.02
C HIS A 141 3.15 8.47 -14.88
N THR A 142 4.05 7.65 -14.32
CA THR A 142 5.15 7.03 -15.08
C THR A 142 4.62 6.15 -16.22
N THR A 143 3.53 5.40 -15.95
CA THR A 143 2.85 4.59 -16.98
C THR A 143 2.29 5.48 -18.09
N LEU A 144 1.67 6.62 -17.75
CA LEU A 144 1.17 7.58 -18.74
C LEU A 144 2.32 8.19 -19.57
N ARG A 145 3.44 8.57 -18.93
CA ARG A 145 4.62 9.09 -19.63
C ARG A 145 5.18 8.08 -20.65
N GLN A 146 5.33 6.81 -20.25
CA GLN A 146 5.86 5.75 -21.10
C GLN A 146 5.01 5.50 -22.34
N LEU A 147 3.73 5.82 -22.31
CA LEU A 147 2.83 5.69 -23.46
C LEU A 147 2.77 6.96 -24.32
N ALA A 148 2.84 8.13 -23.70
CA ALA A 148 2.73 9.40 -24.41
C ALA A 148 4.04 9.83 -25.06
N MET A 149 5.19 9.39 -24.55
CA MET A 149 6.52 9.93 -24.87
C MET A 149 7.47 8.84 -25.35
N ALA A 150 8.19 9.11 -26.43
CA ALA A 150 9.28 8.25 -26.90
C ALA A 150 10.61 8.51 -26.15
N ASP A 151 10.82 9.74 -25.67
CA ASP A 151 11.98 10.17 -24.91
C ASP A 151 11.54 10.62 -23.52
N LEU A 152 11.95 9.88 -22.49
CA LEU A 152 11.59 10.11 -21.10
C LEU A 152 12.58 11.03 -20.34
N ASP A 153 13.71 11.36 -20.96
CA ASP A 153 14.77 12.19 -20.33
C ASP A 153 14.52 13.71 -20.48
N ARG A 154 13.30 14.08 -20.84
CA ARG A 154 12.83 15.47 -20.97
C ARG A 154 11.44 15.65 -20.34
N ALA A 155 11.03 16.91 -20.15
CA ALA A 155 9.65 17.23 -19.83
C ALA A 155 8.70 16.89 -21.00
N ALA A 156 7.44 16.61 -20.69
CA ALA A 156 6.40 16.42 -21.68
C ALA A 156 6.05 17.73 -22.41
N ASN A 157 5.75 17.66 -23.69
CA ASN A 157 5.23 18.77 -24.46
C ASN A 157 3.68 18.86 -24.35
N ASP A 158 3.09 19.93 -24.91
CA ASP A 158 1.65 20.20 -24.79
C ASP A 158 0.77 19.05 -25.35
N THR A 159 1.19 18.40 -26.43
CA THR A 159 0.46 17.27 -27.03
C THR A 159 0.51 16.03 -26.11
N GLU A 160 1.68 15.73 -25.54
CA GLU A 160 1.88 14.65 -24.59
C GLU A 160 1.12 14.90 -23.29
N LEU A 161 1.13 16.13 -22.77
CA LEU A 161 0.35 16.54 -21.61
C LEU A 161 -1.17 16.39 -21.87
N ALA A 162 -1.64 16.82 -23.04
CA ALA A 162 -3.05 16.67 -23.40
C ALA A 162 -3.48 15.20 -23.45
N TRP A 163 -2.63 14.34 -24.01
CA TRP A 163 -2.87 12.90 -24.05
C TRP A 163 -2.92 12.28 -22.66
N MET A 164 -1.93 12.59 -21.80
CA MET A 164 -1.89 12.07 -20.43
C MET A 164 -3.11 12.49 -19.60
N ARG A 165 -3.55 13.74 -19.72
CA ARG A 165 -4.79 14.24 -19.09
C ARG A 165 -6.02 13.48 -19.57
N ALA A 166 -6.15 13.27 -20.86
CA ALA A 166 -7.28 12.52 -21.43
C ALA A 166 -7.32 11.07 -20.95
N ALA A 167 -6.16 10.40 -20.88
CA ALA A 167 -6.03 9.05 -20.36
C ALA A 167 -6.37 8.97 -18.86
N LEU A 168 -5.94 9.94 -18.06
CA LEU A 168 -6.32 10.02 -16.64
C LEU A 168 -7.83 10.25 -16.48
N GLN A 169 -8.42 11.12 -17.29
CA GLN A 169 -9.87 11.38 -17.28
C GLN A 169 -10.68 10.13 -17.65
N GLU A 170 -10.25 9.38 -18.67
CA GLU A 170 -10.85 8.08 -19.03
C GLU A 170 -10.79 7.10 -17.83
N ALA A 171 -9.63 6.99 -17.20
CA ALA A 171 -9.44 6.09 -16.10
C ALA A 171 -10.30 6.45 -14.87
N LEU A 172 -10.46 7.73 -14.56
CA LEU A 172 -11.38 8.19 -13.50
C LEU A 172 -12.84 7.86 -13.85
N ALA A 173 -13.23 8.01 -15.11
CA ALA A 173 -14.57 7.62 -15.58
C ALA A 173 -14.78 6.10 -15.47
N ALA A 174 -13.77 5.29 -15.73
CA ALA A 174 -13.80 3.84 -15.54
C ALA A 174 -13.90 3.44 -14.06
N GLY A 175 -13.46 4.30 -13.13
CA GLY A 175 -13.58 4.07 -11.69
C GLY A 175 -12.26 4.10 -10.90
N ALA A 176 -11.14 4.49 -11.53
CA ALA A 176 -9.91 4.77 -10.80
C ALA A 176 -10.14 5.86 -9.75
N ILE A 177 -9.44 5.77 -8.62
CA ILE A 177 -9.66 6.67 -7.48
C ILE A 177 -8.73 7.90 -7.48
N GLY A 178 -7.75 7.93 -8.40
CA GLY A 178 -6.77 9.01 -8.49
C GLY A 178 -5.56 8.64 -9.32
N MET A 179 -4.49 9.42 -9.14
CA MET A 179 -3.21 9.25 -9.81
C MET A 179 -2.08 9.05 -8.80
N SER A 180 -1.14 8.18 -9.12
CA SER A 180 0.13 8.07 -8.40
C SER A 180 1.29 8.65 -9.20
N THR A 181 2.33 9.15 -8.51
CA THR A 181 3.57 9.59 -9.13
C THR A 181 4.78 8.85 -8.57
N GLY A 182 5.84 8.74 -9.37
CA GLY A 182 7.11 8.12 -8.98
C GLY A 182 8.29 8.90 -9.57
N VAL A 183 8.33 10.21 -9.33
CA VAL A 183 9.35 11.12 -9.89
C VAL A 183 10.76 10.88 -9.37
N TYR A 184 10.93 10.00 -8.44
CA TYR A 184 12.21 9.43 -8.00
C TYR A 184 12.86 8.59 -9.10
N TYR A 185 12.06 7.81 -9.84
CA TYR A 185 12.54 6.82 -10.80
C TYR A 185 12.98 7.44 -12.13
N PRO A 186 13.98 6.83 -12.82
CA PRO A 186 14.54 7.37 -14.07
C PRO A 186 13.47 7.74 -15.10
N GLN A 187 12.43 6.92 -15.25
CA GLN A 187 11.36 7.10 -16.25
C GLN A 187 10.50 8.36 -16.05
N ALA A 188 10.49 8.91 -14.83
CA ALA A 188 9.73 10.11 -14.48
C ALA A 188 10.59 11.24 -13.92
N ARG A 189 11.89 11.04 -13.77
CA ARG A 189 12.81 12.01 -13.13
C ARG A 189 12.85 13.36 -13.84
N ALA A 190 12.72 13.37 -15.17
CA ALA A 190 12.71 14.57 -15.97
C ALA A 190 11.36 15.31 -15.97
N ALA A 191 10.31 14.75 -15.36
CA ALA A 191 9.04 15.44 -15.19
C ALA A 191 9.22 16.68 -14.31
N THR A 192 8.71 17.82 -14.77
CA THR A 192 8.70 19.07 -14.00
C THR A 192 7.53 19.10 -13.02
N THR A 193 7.61 19.94 -12.00
CA THR A 193 6.47 20.20 -11.09
C THR A 193 5.23 20.65 -11.88
N GLN A 194 5.42 21.49 -12.92
CA GLN A 194 4.32 21.96 -13.76
C GLN A 194 3.69 20.81 -14.54
N GLU A 195 4.47 19.87 -15.08
CA GLU A 195 3.94 18.66 -15.73
C GLU A 195 3.03 17.87 -14.79
N LEU A 196 3.45 17.67 -13.52
CA LEU A 196 2.63 16.97 -12.54
C LEU A 196 1.30 17.68 -12.27
N ILE A 197 1.33 19.02 -12.17
CA ILE A 197 0.13 19.84 -11.98
C ILE A 197 -0.79 19.73 -13.19
N ASP A 198 -0.25 19.85 -14.40
CA ASP A 198 -1.01 19.84 -15.65
C ASP A 198 -1.66 18.47 -15.91
N VAL A 199 -0.95 17.39 -15.66
CA VAL A 199 -1.49 16.03 -15.83
C VAL A 199 -2.54 15.73 -14.75
N ALA A 200 -2.36 16.21 -13.52
CA ALA A 200 -3.28 15.97 -12.41
C ALA A 200 -4.55 16.84 -12.45
N GLU A 201 -4.69 17.76 -13.40
CA GLU A 201 -5.85 18.66 -13.52
C GLU A 201 -7.22 17.94 -13.41
N PRO A 202 -7.45 16.75 -14.01
CA PRO A 202 -8.73 16.03 -13.86
C PRO A 202 -9.08 15.61 -12.42
N LEU A 203 -8.14 15.66 -11.48
CA LEU A 203 -8.35 15.34 -10.06
C LEU A 203 -8.85 16.55 -9.25
N ARG A 204 -8.92 17.71 -9.87
CA ARG A 204 -9.28 18.98 -9.21
C ARG A 204 -10.57 18.89 -8.42
N ASP A 205 -10.60 19.63 -7.31
CA ASP A 205 -11.77 19.77 -6.43
C ASP A 205 -12.30 18.42 -5.89
N GLY A 206 -11.38 17.49 -5.61
CA GLY A 206 -11.69 16.20 -5.00
C GLY A 206 -12.30 15.17 -5.97
N ALA A 207 -12.22 15.39 -7.29
CA ALA A 207 -12.61 14.39 -8.28
C ALA A 207 -11.79 13.09 -8.16
N GLY A 208 -10.55 13.20 -7.63
CA GLY A 208 -9.66 12.09 -7.28
C GLY A 208 -8.70 12.51 -6.18
N LEU A 209 -7.69 11.67 -5.94
CA LEU A 209 -6.57 11.96 -5.03
C LEU A 209 -5.24 11.76 -5.76
N ILE A 210 -4.16 12.30 -5.17
CA ILE A 210 -2.79 12.12 -5.65
C ILE A 210 -2.00 11.35 -4.59
N THR A 211 -1.31 10.27 -4.96
CA THR A 211 -0.28 9.66 -4.11
C THR A 211 1.09 9.93 -4.71
N MET A 212 2.08 10.30 -3.92
CA MET A 212 3.38 10.72 -4.42
C MET A 212 4.54 9.99 -3.76
N HIS A 213 5.24 9.14 -4.52
CA HIS A 213 6.62 8.82 -4.25
C HIS A 213 7.44 10.07 -4.62
N ILE A 214 7.91 10.78 -3.62
CA ILE A 214 8.56 12.09 -3.77
C ILE A 214 9.91 11.96 -4.51
N ARG A 215 10.42 13.07 -5.02
CA ARG A 215 11.60 13.12 -5.88
C ARG A 215 12.91 12.69 -5.19
N ASP A 216 13.00 12.89 -3.90
CA ASP A 216 14.15 12.51 -3.08
C ASP A 216 13.70 12.13 -1.66
N GLU A 217 14.26 11.05 -1.12
CA GLU A 217 13.97 10.54 0.22
C GLU A 217 15.19 10.67 1.15
N GLY A 218 16.25 11.35 0.70
CA GLY A 218 17.51 11.56 1.36
C GLY A 218 17.84 13.04 1.54
N ASP A 219 18.94 13.49 0.98
CA ASP A 219 19.54 14.81 1.24
C ASP A 219 18.65 15.99 0.80
N ALA A 220 17.86 15.82 -0.28
CA ALA A 220 16.94 16.84 -0.79
C ALA A 220 15.48 16.60 -0.41
N ILE A 221 15.20 15.80 0.63
CA ILE A 221 13.83 15.41 1.04
C ILE A 221 12.94 16.61 1.32
N ASP A 222 13.46 17.71 1.88
CA ASP A 222 12.66 18.90 2.19
C ASP A 222 12.13 19.58 0.93
N ASP A 223 12.96 19.69 -0.10
CA ASP A 223 12.57 20.29 -1.38
C ASP A 223 11.61 19.36 -2.12
N ALA A 224 11.82 18.04 -2.06
CA ALA A 224 10.90 17.06 -2.60
C ALA A 224 9.52 17.10 -1.92
N LEU A 225 9.46 17.29 -0.60
CA LEU A 225 8.21 17.48 0.14
C LEU A 225 7.52 18.79 -0.26
N ARG A 226 8.26 19.90 -0.37
CA ARG A 226 7.70 21.18 -0.83
C ARG A 226 7.13 21.09 -2.24
N GLU A 227 7.81 20.40 -3.16
CA GLU A 227 7.30 20.10 -4.51
C GLU A 227 5.97 19.35 -4.44
N ALA A 228 5.91 18.24 -3.71
CA ALA A 228 4.69 17.43 -3.59
C ALA A 228 3.52 18.25 -3.00
N LEU A 229 3.77 19.01 -1.94
CA LEU A 229 2.78 19.89 -1.33
C LEU A 229 2.30 21.00 -2.28
N ALA A 230 3.19 21.55 -3.12
CA ALA A 230 2.84 22.53 -4.14
C ALA A 230 1.92 21.93 -5.22
N VAL A 231 2.18 20.68 -5.65
CA VAL A 231 1.31 19.97 -6.60
C VAL A 231 -0.09 19.77 -6.00
N GLY A 232 -0.19 19.21 -4.79
CA GLY A 232 -1.47 18.99 -4.12
C GLY A 232 -2.29 20.28 -3.97
N ARG A 233 -1.65 21.38 -3.59
CA ARG A 233 -2.26 22.69 -3.43
C ARG A 233 -2.74 23.27 -4.78
N ALA A 234 -1.89 23.21 -5.82
CA ALA A 234 -2.23 23.77 -7.13
C ALA A 234 -3.41 23.05 -7.79
N VAL A 235 -3.51 21.73 -7.60
CA VAL A 235 -4.62 20.91 -8.11
C VAL A 235 -5.85 20.98 -7.21
N ASN A 236 -5.72 21.41 -5.95
CA ASN A 236 -6.77 21.33 -4.92
C ASN A 236 -7.32 19.89 -4.78
N ALA A 237 -6.43 18.91 -4.74
CA ALA A 237 -6.75 17.48 -4.57
C ALA A 237 -6.14 16.95 -3.28
N PRO A 238 -6.79 15.97 -2.61
CA PRO A 238 -6.17 15.28 -1.47
C PRO A 238 -4.84 14.64 -1.87
N LEU A 239 -3.81 14.86 -1.05
CA LEU A 239 -2.46 14.38 -1.27
C LEU A 239 -2.08 13.31 -0.23
N VAL A 240 -1.52 12.20 -0.69
CA VAL A 240 -0.86 11.18 0.14
C VAL A 240 0.62 11.16 -0.22
N LEU A 241 1.48 11.47 0.74
CA LEU A 241 2.92 11.28 0.59
C LEU A 241 3.22 9.80 0.88
N SER A 242 3.63 9.10 -0.18
CA SER A 242 3.83 7.65 -0.18
C SER A 242 5.02 7.25 0.69
N HIS A 243 4.83 6.17 1.49
CA HIS A 243 5.88 5.49 2.27
C HIS A 243 6.93 6.44 2.86
N HIS A 244 6.46 7.49 3.56
CA HIS A 244 7.35 8.54 4.10
C HIS A 244 8.48 7.95 4.93
N LYS A 245 9.72 8.26 4.56
CA LYS A 245 10.95 7.79 5.20
C LYS A 245 12.10 8.76 4.98
N LEU A 246 13.16 8.59 5.74
CA LEU A 246 14.44 9.25 5.51
C LEU A 246 15.51 8.20 5.23
N MET A 247 16.16 8.32 4.09
CA MET A 247 17.21 7.40 3.65
C MET A 247 18.62 7.99 3.83
N GLY A 248 19.55 7.09 4.20
CA GLY A 248 20.95 7.44 4.42
C GLY A 248 21.24 7.91 5.84
N THR A 249 22.37 7.47 6.38
CA THR A 249 22.76 7.72 7.78
C THR A 249 22.91 9.21 8.12
N ALA A 250 23.27 10.05 7.13
CA ALA A 250 23.36 11.50 7.30
C ALA A 250 21.99 12.15 7.57
N ASN A 251 20.91 11.49 7.20
CA ASN A 251 19.54 12.00 7.33
C ASN A 251 18.80 11.44 8.55
N HIS A 252 19.42 10.52 9.31
CA HIS A 252 18.82 9.95 10.51
C HIS A 252 18.48 11.02 11.54
N GLY A 253 17.30 10.91 12.19
CA GLY A 253 16.76 11.89 13.12
C GLY A 253 15.99 13.04 12.46
N GLY A 254 16.04 13.18 11.14
CA GLY A 254 15.40 14.27 10.40
C GLY A 254 13.87 14.20 10.33
N SER A 255 13.25 13.08 10.75
CA SER A 255 11.79 12.91 10.67
C SER A 255 11.00 13.95 11.46
N ALA A 256 11.53 14.48 12.57
CA ALA A 256 10.88 15.55 13.32
C ALA A 256 10.65 16.81 12.44
N ARG A 257 11.65 17.17 11.64
CA ARG A 257 11.61 18.32 10.71
C ARG A 257 10.65 18.08 9.54
N THR A 258 10.72 16.90 8.91
CA THR A 258 9.85 16.59 7.77
C THR A 258 8.39 16.46 8.18
N LEU A 259 8.09 15.89 9.34
CA LEU A 259 6.74 15.81 9.89
C LEU A 259 6.17 17.21 10.21
N ALA A 260 6.97 18.11 10.81
CA ALA A 260 6.55 19.48 11.09
C ALA A 260 6.19 20.25 9.80
N LEU A 261 6.94 20.00 8.70
CA LEU A 261 6.64 20.59 7.39
C LEU A 261 5.27 20.11 6.86
N VAL A 262 4.98 18.80 6.98
CA VAL A 262 3.69 18.24 6.55
C VAL A 262 2.56 18.68 7.47
N GLU A 263 2.77 18.77 8.80
CA GLU A 263 1.77 19.31 9.74
C GLU A 263 1.38 20.75 9.41
N ALA A 264 2.37 21.59 9.08
CA ALA A 264 2.10 22.97 8.66
C ALA A 264 1.20 23.01 7.42
N ALA A 265 1.51 22.18 6.40
CA ALA A 265 0.71 22.10 5.19
C ALA A 265 -0.70 21.52 5.43
N ALA A 266 -0.86 20.59 6.39
CA ALA A 266 -2.14 19.97 6.71
C ALA A 266 -3.18 20.95 7.30
N ARG A 267 -2.76 22.15 7.69
CA ARG A 267 -3.67 23.22 8.13
C ARG A 267 -4.34 23.94 6.96
N GLU A 268 -3.78 23.82 5.75
CA GLU A 268 -4.20 24.57 4.57
C GLU A 268 -4.72 23.67 3.44
N GLN A 269 -4.32 22.36 3.44
CA GLN A 269 -4.72 21.41 2.42
C GLN A 269 -4.93 20.01 3.01
N VAL A 270 -5.67 19.17 2.30
CA VAL A 270 -5.87 17.77 2.69
C VAL A 270 -4.61 16.96 2.33
N VAL A 271 -3.76 16.73 3.31
CA VAL A 271 -2.54 15.94 3.16
C VAL A 271 -2.41 14.91 4.27
N CYS A 272 -1.86 13.76 3.94
CA CYS A 272 -1.48 12.69 4.86
C CYS A 272 -0.30 11.91 4.27
N MET A 273 0.17 10.91 5.01
CA MET A 273 1.30 10.06 4.64
C MET A 273 0.94 8.60 4.87
N ASP A 274 1.66 7.69 4.24
CA ASP A 274 1.72 6.30 4.66
C ASP A 274 3.16 5.90 5.00
N CYS A 275 3.31 4.82 5.76
CA CYS A 275 4.59 4.19 6.03
C CYS A 275 4.43 2.68 6.29
N TYR A 276 5.53 1.96 6.21
CA TYR A 276 5.63 0.56 6.64
C TYR A 276 6.52 0.45 7.89
N PRO A 277 6.27 -0.55 8.74
CA PRO A 277 6.94 -0.67 10.05
C PRO A 277 8.30 -1.40 9.97
N TYR A 278 9.20 -0.95 9.10
CA TYR A 278 10.52 -1.55 8.85
C TYR A 278 11.57 -0.49 8.56
N VAL A 279 12.83 -0.78 8.92
CA VAL A 279 14.00 0.10 8.73
C VAL A 279 14.72 -0.13 7.39
N ALA A 280 14.12 -0.90 6.51
CA ALA A 280 14.64 -1.17 5.17
C ALA A 280 13.56 -0.91 4.13
N SER A 281 13.96 -0.40 2.98
CA SER A 281 13.09 -0.23 1.80
C SER A 281 13.37 -1.33 0.76
N SER A 282 12.44 -1.58 -0.16
CA SER A 282 12.65 -2.48 -1.29
C SER A 282 12.15 -1.85 -2.57
N THR A 283 12.98 -1.92 -3.63
CA THR A 283 12.64 -1.45 -4.98
C THR A 283 13.61 -2.08 -6.01
N MET A 284 13.62 -1.57 -7.25
CA MET A 284 14.61 -1.96 -8.24
C MET A 284 16.04 -1.77 -7.71
N LEU A 285 16.98 -2.57 -8.23
CA LEU A 285 18.39 -2.41 -7.91
C LEU A 285 18.91 -1.10 -8.51
N LEU A 286 19.27 -0.15 -7.65
CA LEU A 286 19.79 1.17 -7.98
C LEU A 286 21.21 1.30 -7.42
N PRO A 287 22.26 1.27 -8.25
CA PRO A 287 23.64 1.36 -7.78
C PRO A 287 23.92 2.58 -6.90
N ALA A 288 23.28 3.73 -7.16
CA ALA A 288 23.43 4.94 -6.37
C ALA A 288 22.95 4.79 -4.90
N ARG A 289 22.04 3.84 -4.60
CA ARG A 289 21.58 3.57 -3.22
C ARG A 289 22.55 2.72 -2.41
N VAL A 290 23.51 2.05 -3.04
CA VAL A 290 24.47 1.17 -2.36
C VAL A 290 25.31 1.95 -1.35
N ALA A 291 25.83 3.09 -1.75
CA ALA A 291 26.73 3.91 -0.93
C ALA A 291 26.06 4.53 0.32
N VAL A 292 24.73 4.71 0.31
CA VAL A 292 23.97 5.30 1.43
C VAL A 292 23.29 4.26 2.30
N SER A 293 23.47 2.96 2.00
CA SER A 293 22.89 1.83 2.72
C SER A 293 23.93 1.11 3.58
N ARG A 294 23.54 0.67 4.78
CA ARG A 294 24.39 -0.16 5.65
C ARG A 294 24.59 -1.57 5.12
N ASP A 295 23.56 -2.09 4.44
CA ASP A 295 23.57 -3.35 3.70
C ASP A 295 22.55 -3.27 2.56
N VAL A 296 22.74 -4.11 1.54
CA VAL A 296 21.83 -4.26 0.40
C VAL A 296 21.65 -5.76 0.15
N ARG A 297 20.41 -6.25 0.23
CA ARG A 297 20.08 -7.64 -0.13
C ARG A 297 19.43 -7.68 -1.50
N ILE A 298 19.91 -8.55 -2.37
CA ILE A 298 19.32 -8.73 -3.71
C ILE A 298 18.02 -9.51 -3.57
N THR A 299 16.91 -9.00 -4.12
CA THR A 299 15.64 -9.72 -4.13
C THR A 299 15.48 -10.61 -5.36
N TRP A 300 16.05 -10.18 -6.47
CA TRP A 300 16.20 -10.93 -7.72
C TRP A 300 17.23 -10.26 -8.62
N SER A 301 17.83 -11.01 -9.56
CA SER A 301 18.68 -10.47 -10.63
C SER A 301 18.50 -11.30 -11.90
N LYS A 302 18.29 -10.63 -13.03
CA LYS A 302 18.20 -11.31 -14.32
C LYS A 302 19.58 -11.77 -14.80
N ALA A 303 20.62 -10.99 -14.50
CA ALA A 303 22.00 -11.31 -14.90
C ALA A 303 22.56 -12.48 -14.07
N GLU A 304 22.20 -12.56 -12.78
CA GLU A 304 22.68 -13.62 -11.87
C GLU A 304 21.55 -14.02 -10.89
N PRO A 305 20.65 -14.96 -11.28
CA PRO A 305 19.55 -15.38 -10.42
C PRO A 305 19.99 -15.93 -9.06
N ALA A 306 21.18 -16.56 -8.97
CA ALA A 306 21.74 -17.07 -7.72
C ALA A 306 22.10 -15.98 -6.69
N ALA A 307 22.07 -14.71 -7.06
CA ALA A 307 22.27 -13.58 -6.15
C ALA A 307 21.05 -13.32 -5.24
N ALA A 308 19.87 -13.84 -5.59
CA ALA A 308 18.64 -13.62 -4.80
C ALA A 308 18.80 -14.10 -3.35
N GLY A 309 18.43 -13.24 -2.40
CA GLY A 309 18.55 -13.46 -0.96
C GLY A 309 19.93 -13.14 -0.36
N ARG A 310 20.95 -12.86 -1.16
CA ARG A 310 22.31 -12.60 -0.70
C ARG A 310 22.57 -11.11 -0.41
N SER A 311 23.47 -10.85 0.54
CA SER A 311 24.03 -9.50 0.75
C SER A 311 24.96 -9.12 -0.41
N LEU A 312 24.71 -7.97 -1.03
CA LEU A 312 25.57 -7.41 -2.07
C LEU A 312 26.98 -7.09 -1.55
N LEU A 313 27.07 -6.60 -0.30
CA LEU A 313 28.35 -6.25 0.33
C LEU A 313 29.22 -7.49 0.57
N GLU A 314 28.60 -8.59 1.06
CA GLU A 314 29.30 -9.86 1.24
C GLU A 314 29.76 -10.44 -0.11
N MET A 315 28.88 -10.46 -1.12
CA MET A 315 29.22 -10.90 -2.47
C MET A 315 30.36 -10.09 -3.09
N ALA A 316 30.36 -8.77 -2.88
CA ALA A 316 31.42 -7.89 -3.36
C ALA A 316 32.77 -8.18 -2.68
N ALA A 317 32.74 -8.38 -1.35
CA ALA A 317 33.93 -8.77 -0.60
C ALA A 317 34.51 -10.13 -1.03
N GLU A 318 33.66 -11.14 -1.23
CA GLU A 318 34.03 -12.46 -1.74
C GLU A 318 34.74 -12.38 -3.12
N ARG A 319 34.31 -11.41 -3.96
CA ARG A 319 34.83 -11.22 -5.33
C ARG A 319 35.98 -10.21 -5.42
N GLY A 320 36.33 -9.55 -4.31
CA GLY A 320 37.30 -8.47 -4.31
C GLY A 320 36.89 -7.29 -5.17
N MET A 321 35.58 -6.96 -5.21
CA MET A 321 35.00 -5.92 -6.05
C MET A 321 34.43 -4.79 -5.21
N ASP A 322 34.30 -3.62 -5.84
CA ASP A 322 33.49 -2.52 -5.30
C ASP A 322 32.01 -2.91 -5.34
N PRO A 323 31.22 -2.70 -4.24
CA PRO A 323 29.81 -3.06 -4.19
C PRO A 323 28.94 -2.36 -5.25
N THR A 324 29.22 -1.10 -5.58
CA THR A 324 28.50 -0.35 -6.61
C THR A 324 28.78 -0.94 -8.00
N ALA A 325 30.04 -1.31 -8.26
CA ALA A 325 30.42 -1.97 -9.51
C ALA A 325 29.73 -3.35 -9.65
N LEU A 326 29.63 -4.12 -8.56
CA LEU A 326 28.88 -5.38 -8.56
C LEU A 326 27.37 -5.13 -8.80
N ALA A 327 26.78 -4.11 -8.18
CA ALA A 327 25.39 -3.77 -8.42
C ALA A 327 25.10 -3.50 -9.91
N HIS A 328 26.00 -2.83 -10.64
CA HIS A 328 25.86 -2.63 -12.09
C HIS A 328 25.88 -3.94 -12.88
N GLN A 329 26.65 -4.96 -12.44
CA GLN A 329 26.71 -6.25 -13.10
C GLN A 329 25.44 -7.09 -12.88
N LEU A 330 24.73 -6.85 -11.78
CA LEU A 330 23.52 -7.59 -11.41
C LEU A 330 22.24 -7.01 -12.04
N LEU A 331 22.33 -5.92 -12.82
CA LEU A 331 21.17 -5.29 -13.47
C LEU A 331 20.64 -6.13 -14.64
N PRO A 332 19.32 -6.07 -14.93
CA PRO A 332 18.28 -5.55 -14.07
C PRO A 332 18.00 -6.46 -12.89
N GLY A 333 17.63 -5.86 -11.75
CA GLY A 333 17.36 -6.59 -10.52
C GLY A 333 16.52 -5.78 -9.54
N GLY A 334 16.19 -6.40 -8.41
CA GLY A 334 15.54 -5.80 -7.25
C GLY A 334 16.42 -5.91 -6.00
N ALA A 335 16.23 -5.03 -5.04
CA ALA A 335 17.01 -5.05 -3.82
C ALA A 335 16.29 -4.44 -2.60
N ILE A 336 16.65 -4.91 -1.42
CA ILE A 336 16.29 -4.37 -0.11
C ILE A 336 17.47 -3.52 0.38
N TYR A 337 17.19 -2.29 0.80
CA TYR A 337 18.19 -1.30 1.24
C TYR A 337 18.01 -1.00 2.73
N PHE A 338 18.99 -1.32 3.55
CA PHE A 338 19.02 -1.03 4.98
C PHE A 338 19.61 0.38 5.22
N ALA A 339 18.79 1.41 5.02
CA ALA A 339 19.22 2.80 5.00
C ALA A 339 18.42 3.72 5.94
N MET A 340 17.49 3.19 6.74
CA MET A 340 16.61 3.95 7.61
C MET A 340 16.99 3.73 9.09
N SER A 341 16.55 4.62 10.00
CA SER A 341 16.71 4.48 11.45
C SER A 341 15.42 4.05 12.13
N ASP A 342 15.54 3.27 13.21
CA ASP A 342 14.40 2.87 14.04
C ASP A 342 13.69 4.08 14.65
N GLU A 343 14.43 5.10 15.08
CA GLU A 343 13.88 6.31 15.70
C GLU A 343 12.99 7.09 14.72
N ASP A 344 13.41 7.21 13.46
CA ASP A 344 12.61 7.87 12.43
C ASP A 344 11.36 7.06 12.07
N VAL A 345 11.49 5.74 11.93
CA VAL A 345 10.34 4.86 11.69
C VAL A 345 9.33 4.95 12.83
N ASP A 346 9.79 4.94 14.08
CA ASP A 346 8.94 5.07 15.26
C ASP A 346 8.18 6.40 15.25
N ARG A 347 8.88 7.51 15.05
CA ARG A 347 8.30 8.84 15.04
C ARG A 347 7.29 9.02 13.93
N ILE A 348 7.60 8.52 12.73
CA ILE A 348 6.71 8.55 11.57
C ILE A 348 5.47 7.67 11.84
N LEU A 349 5.65 6.43 12.27
CA LEU A 349 4.54 5.51 12.53
C LEU A 349 3.60 6.03 13.63
N ALA A 350 4.13 6.68 14.66
CA ALA A 350 3.35 7.28 15.75
C ALA A 350 2.53 8.49 15.30
N HIS A 351 2.92 9.17 14.23
CA HIS A 351 2.36 10.46 13.84
C HIS A 351 0.88 10.34 13.38
N PRO A 352 -0.04 11.23 13.81
CA PRO A 352 -1.49 11.10 13.55
C PRO A 352 -1.89 11.21 12.07
N LEU A 353 -1.09 11.85 11.22
CA LEU A 353 -1.35 11.95 9.78
C LEU A 353 -0.81 10.76 8.98
N VAL A 354 -0.25 9.74 9.63
CA VAL A 354 0.36 8.58 8.97
C VAL A 354 -0.55 7.37 9.03
N MET A 355 -0.82 6.79 7.87
CA MET A 355 -1.49 5.51 7.67
C MET A 355 -0.46 4.37 7.56
N VAL A 356 -0.94 3.14 7.53
CA VAL A 356 -0.09 1.95 7.32
C VAL A 356 -0.31 1.43 5.90
N GLY A 357 0.78 1.33 5.13
CA GLY A 357 0.84 0.67 3.84
C GLY A 357 1.96 -0.36 3.82
N SER A 358 1.82 -1.47 3.11
CA SER A 358 2.86 -2.50 3.06
C SER A 358 4.00 -2.15 2.11
N ASP A 359 3.70 -1.46 1.03
CA ASP A 359 4.61 -1.25 -0.10
C ASP A 359 5.24 -2.58 -0.59
N GLY A 360 4.50 -3.68 -0.46
CA GLY A 360 4.93 -5.02 -0.79
C GLY A 360 5.13 -5.22 -2.29
N LEU A 361 6.19 -5.96 -2.66
CA LEU A 361 6.50 -6.34 -4.05
C LEU A 361 6.27 -7.85 -4.21
N PRO A 362 5.09 -8.29 -4.65
CA PRO A 362 4.71 -9.72 -4.63
C PRO A 362 5.45 -10.58 -5.68
N HIS A 363 6.11 -9.94 -6.64
CA HIS A 363 6.80 -10.64 -7.74
C HIS A 363 8.31 -10.84 -7.50
N ASP A 364 8.86 -10.35 -6.39
CA ASP A 364 10.24 -10.59 -6.00
C ASP A 364 10.46 -12.08 -5.62
N GLU A 365 11.62 -12.66 -5.96
CA GLU A 365 11.96 -14.05 -5.61
C GLU A 365 12.15 -14.24 -4.11
N VAL A 366 12.88 -13.31 -3.50
CA VAL A 366 13.07 -13.20 -2.06
C VAL A 366 12.55 -11.84 -1.63
N PRO A 367 11.21 -11.69 -1.42
CA PRO A 367 10.61 -10.39 -1.17
C PRO A 367 11.01 -9.82 0.17
N HIS A 368 10.82 -8.51 0.33
CA HIS A 368 10.91 -7.88 1.64
C HIS A 368 9.81 -8.44 2.57
N PRO A 369 10.10 -8.73 3.87
CA PRO A 369 9.12 -9.29 4.81
C PRO A 369 7.86 -8.42 5.01
N ARG A 370 7.88 -7.14 4.61
CA ARG A 370 6.71 -6.24 4.64
C ARG A 370 5.53 -6.76 3.81
N LEU A 371 5.77 -7.59 2.80
CA LEU A 371 4.71 -8.20 1.99
C LEU A 371 3.80 -9.11 2.82
N TRP A 372 4.35 -9.83 3.80
CA TRP A 372 3.66 -10.83 4.61
C TRP A 372 3.45 -10.43 6.07
N GLY A 373 4.10 -9.37 6.57
CA GLY A 373 4.17 -9.08 8.00
C GLY A 373 3.72 -7.68 8.42
N THR A 374 3.44 -6.74 7.53
CA THR A 374 3.24 -5.32 7.88
C THR A 374 2.18 -5.10 8.96
N PHE A 375 0.97 -5.59 8.78
CA PHE A 375 -0.16 -5.31 9.69
C PHE A 375 -0.02 -6.04 11.02
N PRO A 376 0.30 -7.35 11.08
CA PRO A 376 0.59 -8.05 12.32
C PRO A 376 1.80 -7.48 13.08
N ARG A 377 2.83 -6.97 12.38
CA ARG A 377 3.97 -6.31 13.00
C ARG A 377 3.58 -5.04 13.72
N VAL A 378 2.68 -4.23 13.15
CA VAL A 378 2.14 -3.05 13.85
C VAL A 378 1.47 -3.47 15.16
N LEU A 379 0.62 -4.49 15.12
CA LEU A 379 -0.12 -4.96 16.29
C LEU A 379 0.77 -5.68 17.33
N GLY A 380 1.62 -6.59 16.88
CA GLY A 380 2.47 -7.39 17.76
C GLY A 380 3.68 -6.63 18.26
N HIS A 381 4.49 -6.13 17.34
CA HIS A 381 5.76 -5.48 17.69
C HIS A 381 5.55 -4.06 18.23
N TYR A 382 4.87 -3.17 17.49
CA TYR A 382 4.78 -1.76 17.86
C TYR A 382 3.75 -1.47 18.96
N VAL A 383 2.61 -2.18 18.94
CA VAL A 383 1.58 -2.00 19.99
C VAL A 383 1.94 -2.82 21.24
N ARG A 384 1.98 -4.16 21.14
CA ARG A 384 2.12 -5.04 22.31
C ARG A 384 3.50 -5.00 22.92
N GLN A 385 4.57 -5.18 22.13
CA GLN A 385 5.92 -5.30 22.67
C GLN A 385 6.56 -3.95 22.96
N ARG A 386 6.56 -3.01 22.01
CA ARG A 386 7.19 -1.70 22.16
C ARG A 386 6.30 -0.64 22.81
N ARG A 387 4.99 -0.83 22.81
CA ARG A 387 3.99 0.12 23.34
C ARG A 387 4.13 1.52 22.74
N LEU A 388 4.50 1.60 21.48
CA LEU A 388 4.64 2.87 20.74
C LEU A 388 3.27 3.50 20.46
N LEU A 389 2.26 2.67 20.19
CA LEU A 389 0.89 3.05 19.85
C LEU A 389 -0.10 2.34 20.77
N GLY A 390 -1.22 2.99 21.06
CA GLY A 390 -2.41 2.31 21.56
C GLY A 390 -3.03 1.42 20.49
N LEU A 391 -3.67 0.33 20.90
CA LEU A 391 -4.27 -0.64 19.98
C LEU A 391 -5.38 0.00 19.11
N GLU A 392 -6.21 0.85 19.73
CA GLU A 392 -7.28 1.59 19.04
C GLU A 392 -6.73 2.56 17.99
N THR A 393 -5.62 3.23 18.31
CA THR A 393 -4.91 4.12 17.37
C THR A 393 -4.33 3.32 16.20
N ALA A 394 -3.70 2.18 16.45
CA ALA A 394 -3.13 1.33 15.42
C ALA A 394 -4.23 0.83 14.46
N VAL A 395 -5.34 0.29 14.99
CA VAL A 395 -6.49 -0.13 14.18
C VAL A 395 -7.04 1.04 13.37
N HIS A 396 -7.21 2.23 13.99
CA HIS A 396 -7.67 3.43 13.28
C HIS A 396 -6.78 3.79 12.07
N LYS A 397 -5.45 3.76 12.25
CA LYS A 397 -4.49 4.03 11.17
C LYS A 397 -4.57 3.03 10.01
N MET A 398 -4.91 1.79 10.31
CA MET A 398 -5.03 0.69 9.34
C MET A 398 -6.45 0.57 8.74
N THR A 399 -7.43 1.36 9.21
CA THR A 399 -8.84 1.21 8.82
C THR A 399 -9.53 2.57 8.57
N GLY A 400 -10.16 3.17 9.57
CA GLY A 400 -11.00 4.37 9.44
C GLY A 400 -10.25 5.61 8.94
N LEU A 401 -9.01 5.85 9.39
CA LEU A 401 -8.17 6.93 8.85
C LEU A 401 -7.92 6.72 7.37
N THR A 402 -7.48 5.53 6.97
CA THR A 402 -7.18 5.16 5.59
C THR A 402 -8.42 5.27 4.71
N ALA A 403 -9.55 4.69 5.13
CA ALA A 403 -10.79 4.76 4.38
C ALA A 403 -11.23 6.21 4.09
N ARG A 404 -11.15 7.09 5.10
CA ARG A 404 -11.48 8.52 4.94
C ARG A 404 -10.54 9.22 3.96
N ARG A 405 -9.23 8.99 4.07
CA ARG A 405 -8.22 9.65 3.22
C ARG A 405 -8.34 9.23 1.75
N PHE A 406 -8.65 7.97 1.52
CA PHE A 406 -8.87 7.45 0.16
C PHE A 406 -10.30 7.60 -0.36
N GLY A 407 -11.24 8.09 0.46
CA GLY A 407 -12.64 8.26 0.08
C GLY A 407 -13.39 6.95 -0.14
N LEU A 408 -13.01 5.88 0.58
CA LEU A 408 -13.62 4.55 0.51
C LEU A 408 -14.87 4.50 1.38
N ALA A 409 -15.97 5.00 0.86
CA ALA A 409 -17.22 5.14 1.62
C ALA A 409 -17.78 3.78 2.09
N GLY A 410 -18.23 3.74 3.36
CA GLY A 410 -18.79 2.54 3.97
C GLY A 410 -17.75 1.47 4.31
N ARG A 411 -16.45 1.82 4.33
CA ARG A 411 -15.35 0.93 4.71
C ARG A 411 -14.58 1.50 5.91
N GLY A 412 -13.81 0.64 6.57
CA GLY A 412 -12.88 1.01 7.65
C GLY A 412 -13.53 1.33 9.00
N GLU A 413 -14.85 1.19 9.14
CA GLU A 413 -15.57 1.40 10.41
C GLU A 413 -16.63 0.32 10.63
N LEU A 414 -16.76 -0.18 11.87
CA LEU A 414 -17.82 -1.10 12.27
C LEU A 414 -19.04 -0.32 12.76
N ARG A 415 -19.93 -0.01 11.83
CA ARG A 415 -21.21 0.66 12.13
C ARG A 415 -22.33 0.11 11.25
N PRO A 416 -23.59 0.19 11.67
CA PRO A 416 -24.70 -0.21 10.83
C PRO A 416 -24.69 0.50 9.46
N GLY A 417 -24.95 -0.26 8.39
CA GLY A 417 -24.89 0.22 7.01
C GLY A 417 -23.51 0.18 6.35
N ALA A 418 -22.43 -0.10 7.09
CA ALA A 418 -21.11 -0.32 6.49
C ALA A 418 -21.01 -1.72 5.88
N ALA A 419 -20.09 -1.88 4.94
CA ALA A 419 -19.74 -3.20 4.40
C ALA A 419 -19.17 -4.09 5.51
N ALA A 420 -19.49 -5.37 5.45
CA ALA A 420 -19.06 -6.34 6.43
C ALA A 420 -17.62 -6.86 6.11
N ASP A 421 -16.67 -5.94 6.11
CA ASP A 421 -15.23 -6.22 6.12
C ASP A 421 -14.76 -6.21 7.57
N VAL A 422 -14.44 -7.38 8.11
CA VAL A 422 -14.15 -7.57 9.54
C VAL A 422 -12.93 -8.44 9.72
N THR A 423 -12.04 -8.05 10.62
CA THR A 423 -10.88 -8.85 11.05
C THR A 423 -10.98 -9.13 12.55
N LEU A 424 -10.87 -10.41 12.91
CA LEU A 424 -10.78 -10.84 14.28
C LEU A 424 -9.37 -11.37 14.56
N PHE A 425 -8.75 -10.90 15.63
CA PHE A 425 -7.41 -11.32 15.99
C PHE A 425 -7.25 -11.47 17.51
N ASP A 426 -6.33 -12.35 17.90
CA ASP A 426 -5.92 -12.51 19.28
C ASP A 426 -4.88 -11.43 19.63
N PRO A 427 -5.20 -10.45 20.48
CA PRO A 427 -4.26 -9.37 20.81
C PRO A 427 -3.04 -9.84 21.60
N ALA A 428 -3.09 -11.01 22.23
CA ALA A 428 -1.96 -11.59 22.96
C ALA A 428 -0.99 -12.37 22.03
N GLN A 429 -1.48 -12.87 20.89
CA GLN A 429 -0.70 -13.73 19.99
C GLN A 429 -0.33 -13.05 18.67
N VAL A 430 -1.10 -12.07 18.19
CA VAL A 430 -0.87 -11.47 16.87
C VAL A 430 0.58 -10.96 16.72
N LEU A 431 1.27 -11.46 15.69
CA LEU A 431 2.66 -11.13 15.38
C LEU A 431 3.00 -11.51 13.93
N ASP A 432 3.92 -10.75 13.32
CA ASP A 432 4.51 -11.11 12.04
C ASP A 432 5.40 -12.37 12.18
N GLY A 433 5.28 -13.29 11.23
CA GLY A 433 6.18 -14.44 11.09
C GLY A 433 7.32 -14.17 10.11
N ALA A 434 7.12 -13.23 9.18
CA ALA A 434 8.05 -12.92 8.12
C ALA A 434 9.30 -12.18 8.63
N THR A 435 10.48 -12.68 8.25
CA THR A 435 11.77 -12.06 8.55
C THR A 435 12.55 -11.84 7.24
N PHE A 436 13.68 -11.13 7.30
CA PHE A 436 14.53 -10.97 6.11
C PHE A 436 15.16 -12.29 5.62
N ASP A 437 15.25 -13.30 6.48
CA ASP A 437 15.78 -14.62 6.13
C ASP A 437 14.69 -15.62 5.74
N ALA A 438 13.45 -15.38 6.18
CA ALA A 438 12.26 -16.18 5.85
C ALA A 438 11.08 -15.26 5.52
N PRO A 439 11.13 -14.53 4.38
CA PRO A 439 10.20 -13.42 4.10
C PRO A 439 8.78 -13.89 3.75
N VAL A 440 8.61 -15.13 3.31
CA VAL A 440 7.31 -15.72 2.94
C VAL A 440 6.80 -16.61 4.08
N THR A 441 6.61 -16.00 5.25
CA THR A 441 6.10 -16.69 6.44
C THR A 441 4.80 -16.04 6.88
N PRO A 442 3.69 -16.79 6.94
CA PRO A 442 2.43 -16.28 7.42
C PRO A 442 2.52 -15.75 8.86
N PRO A 443 1.73 -14.74 9.21
CA PRO A 443 1.65 -14.22 10.57
C PRO A 443 0.87 -15.16 11.48
N MET A 444 0.95 -14.92 12.80
CA MET A 444 0.16 -15.59 13.82
C MET A 444 -0.93 -14.69 14.38
N GLY A 445 -1.98 -15.28 14.95
CA GLY A 445 -2.98 -14.58 15.76
C GLY A 445 -4.09 -13.89 14.98
N ILE A 446 -4.06 -13.85 13.64
CA ILE A 446 -5.24 -13.50 12.83
C ILE A 446 -6.13 -14.74 12.76
N ARG A 447 -7.36 -14.63 13.30
CA ARG A 447 -8.25 -15.79 13.44
C ARG A 447 -9.33 -15.81 12.34
N TRP A 448 -10.00 -14.69 12.13
CA TRP A 448 -11.08 -14.58 11.17
C TRP A 448 -10.92 -13.34 10.31
N VAL A 449 -11.17 -13.49 9.01
CA VAL A 449 -11.29 -12.36 8.09
C VAL A 449 -12.54 -12.52 7.27
N LEU A 450 -13.37 -11.50 7.28
CA LEU A 450 -14.59 -11.44 6.47
C LEU A 450 -14.43 -10.32 5.44
N VAL A 451 -14.73 -10.62 4.19
CA VAL A 451 -14.76 -9.66 3.09
C VAL A 451 -16.18 -9.60 2.55
N ASN A 452 -16.79 -8.42 2.58
CA ASN A 452 -18.19 -8.23 2.16
C ASN A 452 -19.15 -9.27 2.78
N GLY A 453 -18.94 -9.62 4.06
CA GLY A 453 -19.76 -10.56 4.80
C GLY A 453 -19.53 -12.04 4.49
N ARG A 454 -18.52 -12.38 3.68
CA ARG A 454 -18.11 -13.75 3.40
C ARG A 454 -16.83 -14.07 4.17
N VAL A 455 -16.76 -15.26 4.74
CA VAL A 455 -15.60 -15.72 5.51
C VAL A 455 -14.47 -16.08 4.55
N ALA A 456 -13.42 -15.26 4.53
CA ALA A 456 -12.23 -15.46 3.70
C ALA A 456 -11.07 -16.12 4.48
N VAL A 457 -11.04 -15.96 5.81
CA VAL A 457 -10.15 -16.71 6.71
C VAL A 457 -11.01 -17.26 7.85
N ASP A 458 -10.91 -18.56 8.09
CA ASP A 458 -11.64 -19.33 9.08
C ASP A 458 -10.65 -19.95 10.07
N ASP A 459 -10.63 -19.43 11.29
CA ASP A 459 -9.72 -19.85 12.36
C ASP A 459 -8.23 -19.97 11.91
N GLY A 460 -7.75 -18.92 11.23
CA GLY A 460 -6.38 -18.83 10.74
C GLY A 460 -6.11 -19.53 9.39
N HIS A 461 -7.11 -20.19 8.81
CA HIS A 461 -6.98 -20.89 7.52
C HIS A 461 -7.76 -20.14 6.43
N GLN A 462 -7.12 -19.89 5.31
CA GLN A 462 -7.78 -19.24 4.19
C GLN A 462 -8.81 -20.15 3.56
N ALA A 463 -10.04 -19.63 3.37
CA ALA A 463 -11.13 -20.29 2.66
C ALA A 463 -11.03 -20.01 1.15
N ASP A 464 -11.67 -20.87 0.35
CA ASP A 464 -11.70 -20.70 -1.12
C ASP A 464 -12.67 -19.60 -1.58
N ASP A 465 -13.44 -19.00 -0.67
CA ASP A 465 -14.46 -18.00 -0.99
C ASP A 465 -13.82 -16.64 -1.30
N ARG A 466 -14.13 -16.11 -2.48
CA ARG A 466 -13.60 -14.84 -2.97
C ARG A 466 -14.76 -13.86 -3.14
N ALA A 467 -14.75 -12.79 -2.34
CA ALA A 467 -15.84 -11.83 -2.27
C ALA A 467 -15.39 -10.38 -2.44
N GLY A 468 -14.15 -10.15 -2.88
CA GLY A 468 -13.62 -8.81 -3.10
C GLY A 468 -14.38 -8.07 -4.21
N GLN A 469 -14.42 -6.77 -4.08
CA GLN A 469 -15.10 -5.86 -4.99
C GLN A 469 -14.16 -4.75 -5.45
N LEU A 470 -14.38 -4.23 -6.67
CA LEU A 470 -13.75 -3.00 -7.12
C LEU A 470 -14.41 -1.81 -6.41
N LEU A 471 -13.59 -1.03 -5.71
CA LEU A 471 -14.05 0.13 -4.97
C LEU A 471 -13.83 1.40 -5.79
N ARG A 472 -14.82 2.27 -5.74
CA ARG A 472 -14.76 3.60 -6.36
C ARG A 472 -14.70 4.67 -5.28
N ARG A 473 -13.98 5.73 -5.54
CA ARG A 473 -13.97 6.89 -4.66
C ARG A 473 -15.34 7.58 -4.71
N ARG A 474 -15.92 7.90 -3.54
CA ARG A 474 -17.01 8.85 -3.47
C ARG A 474 -16.44 10.27 -3.33
N ARG A 475 -16.98 11.20 -4.10
CA ARG A 475 -16.74 12.64 -3.85
C ARG A 475 -17.24 12.96 -2.45
N ALA A 476 -16.45 13.73 -1.68
CA ALA A 476 -16.83 14.20 -0.36
C ALA A 476 -17.98 15.19 -0.44
#